data_335df4f343cdebe52bbd3d082db49469
#
_entry.id   335df4f343cdebe52bbd3d082db49469
#
_cell.length_a   1.000
_cell.length_b   1.000
_cell.length_c   1.000
_cell.angle_alpha   90.00
_cell.angle_beta   90.00
_cell.angle_gamma   90.00
#
_symmetry.space_group_name_H-M   'P 1'
#
loop_
_entity.id
_entity.type
_entity.pdbx_description
1 polymer ?
#
loop_
_entity_poly.entity_id
_entity_poly.type
_entity_poly.pdbx_seq_one_letter_code
_entity_poly.pdbx_strand_id
1 'polypeptide(L)'
;MPFRIGFHVSIAGGIHNSVLNAQTIGCTAFQIFTRNPRGWAEKELEEDDINMFKLKLKESGIQKDSVAAHMPYLPNLSGPDGELYQKSVDSFKHEIIRCSRLGIEFLVIHLGSHREQGKDKGIEQLVKSCELALDYYRSYYKKKMDVTVLLENSASQKNSLGDSLEELRQILDKLAKKTYGICLDTCHAFASGYDLSTEESCNQFINKFDKIVGLEVLKFIHLNDSKYEIGSHLDRHELVGCGKIGIDGFKTIVNNKAIGDIPMVMEPHVASVEEDTKNLQMVHNLRK
;
A
#
# COMPACT_ATOMS: atom_id res chain seq x y z
N MET A 1 8.41 -18.29 9.10
CA MET A 1 7.09 -17.71 9.52
C MET A 1 6.04 -18.18 8.52
N PRO A 2 4.74 -18.22 8.85
CA PRO A 2 3.72 -18.54 7.86
C PRO A 2 3.72 -17.50 6.75
N PHE A 3 3.42 -17.90 5.51
CA PHE A 3 3.31 -17.01 4.36
C PHE A 3 2.15 -16.03 4.55
N ARG A 4 2.42 -14.74 4.49
CA ARG A 4 1.45 -13.65 4.76
C ARG A 4 0.97 -13.06 3.45
N ILE A 5 -0.18 -13.55 2.97
CA ILE A 5 -0.73 -13.21 1.65
C ILE A 5 -2.25 -13.03 1.73
N GLY A 6 -2.80 -12.16 0.93
CA GLY A 6 -4.24 -11.96 0.80
C GLY A 6 -4.63 -10.88 -0.18
N PHE A 7 -5.69 -10.14 0.15
CA PHE A 7 -6.31 -9.19 -0.77
C PHE A 7 -6.64 -7.85 -0.12
N HIS A 8 -6.84 -6.84 -0.98
CA HIS A 8 -7.60 -5.66 -0.60
C HIS A 8 -9.09 -6.03 -0.52
N VAL A 9 -9.65 -6.03 0.68
CA VAL A 9 -11.01 -6.53 0.92
C VAL A 9 -12.01 -5.42 1.22
N SER A 10 -13.27 -5.70 0.90
CA SER A 10 -14.38 -4.75 1.09
C SER A 10 -14.72 -4.56 2.58
N ILE A 11 -15.11 -3.33 2.93
CA ILE A 11 -15.67 -2.96 4.24
C ILE A 11 -17.21 -2.79 4.20
N ALA A 12 -17.85 -3.22 3.12
CA ALA A 12 -19.30 -3.06 2.98
C ALA A 12 -20.08 -3.69 4.13
N GLY A 13 -21.07 -2.97 4.65
CA GLY A 13 -21.87 -3.41 5.80
C GLY A 13 -21.22 -3.22 7.17
N GLY A 14 -20.01 -2.64 7.23
CA GLY A 14 -19.28 -2.34 8.46
C GLY A 14 -17.81 -2.73 8.36
N ILE A 15 -16.94 -1.93 8.99
CA ILE A 15 -15.48 -2.14 8.86
C ILE A 15 -15.03 -3.50 9.38
N HIS A 16 -15.71 -4.03 10.40
CA HIS A 16 -15.45 -5.35 10.99
C HIS A 16 -15.72 -6.50 10.01
N ASN A 17 -16.54 -6.29 8.97
CA ASN A 17 -16.80 -7.32 7.94
C ASN A 17 -15.58 -7.59 7.07
N SER A 18 -14.64 -6.65 6.98
CA SER A 18 -13.38 -6.87 6.25
C SER A 18 -12.60 -8.08 6.77
N VAL A 19 -12.60 -8.29 8.08
CA VAL A 19 -11.94 -9.47 8.69
C VAL A 19 -12.62 -10.76 8.25
N LEU A 20 -13.96 -10.78 8.22
CA LEU A 20 -14.71 -11.95 7.76
C LEU A 20 -14.50 -12.19 6.27
N ASN A 21 -14.48 -11.13 5.46
CA ASN A 21 -14.21 -11.22 4.04
C ASN A 21 -12.82 -11.80 3.77
N ALA A 22 -11.79 -11.34 4.50
CA ALA A 22 -10.44 -11.87 4.42
C ALA A 22 -10.40 -13.36 4.81
N GLN A 23 -11.06 -13.76 5.90
CA GLN A 23 -11.14 -15.16 6.33
C GLN A 23 -11.87 -16.05 5.30
N THR A 24 -12.94 -15.55 4.69
CA THR A 24 -13.73 -16.29 3.69
C THR A 24 -12.89 -16.64 2.46
N ILE A 25 -12.00 -15.73 2.04
CA ILE A 25 -11.07 -15.96 0.93
C ILE A 25 -9.90 -16.87 1.35
N GLY A 26 -9.56 -16.91 2.66
CA GLY A 26 -8.41 -17.63 3.20
C GLY A 26 -7.16 -16.77 3.37
N CYS A 27 -7.33 -15.44 3.46
CA CYS A 27 -6.22 -14.50 3.61
C CYS A 27 -5.52 -14.63 4.97
N THR A 28 -4.19 -14.47 4.96
CA THR A 28 -3.33 -14.34 6.15
C THR A 28 -2.74 -12.94 6.28
N ALA A 29 -2.94 -12.09 5.29
CA ALA A 29 -2.74 -10.64 5.28
C ALA A 29 -3.92 -10.00 4.52
N PHE A 30 -4.25 -8.74 4.82
CA PHE A 30 -5.25 -8.01 4.03
C PHE A 30 -5.07 -6.50 4.13
N GLN A 31 -5.67 -5.79 3.18
CA GLN A 31 -5.74 -4.34 3.14
C GLN A 31 -7.19 -3.89 3.03
N ILE A 32 -7.48 -2.70 3.56
CA ILE A 32 -8.81 -2.09 3.48
C ILE A 32 -8.71 -0.60 3.15
N PHE A 33 -9.78 -0.04 2.59
CA PHE A 33 -10.07 1.36 2.81
C PHE A 33 -10.78 1.51 4.15
N THR A 34 -10.48 2.56 4.92
CA THR A 34 -11.19 2.79 6.19
C THR A 34 -12.55 3.46 5.97
N ARG A 35 -12.84 3.95 4.76
CA ARG A 35 -14.07 4.60 4.31
C ARG A 35 -14.25 4.47 2.81
N ASN A 36 -15.31 5.05 2.24
CA ASN A 36 -15.51 5.07 0.79
C ASN A 36 -14.34 5.79 0.08
N PRO A 37 -13.56 5.09 -0.79
CA PRO A 37 -12.38 5.67 -1.43
C PRO A 37 -12.71 6.65 -2.57
N ARG A 38 -13.98 6.71 -3.02
CA ARG A 38 -14.42 7.51 -4.17
C ARG A 38 -15.09 8.83 -3.79
N GLY A 39 -15.10 9.17 -2.51
CA GLY A 39 -15.77 10.39 -2.00
C GLY A 39 -14.93 11.11 -0.95
N TRP A 40 -15.20 12.41 -0.78
CA TRP A 40 -14.59 13.22 0.28
C TRP A 40 -15.32 13.09 1.60
N ALA A 41 -16.59 12.64 1.57
CA ALA A 41 -17.40 12.49 2.77
C ALA A 41 -16.81 11.43 3.70
N GLU A 42 -16.68 11.78 4.96
CA GLU A 42 -16.18 10.93 6.03
C GLU A 42 -17.30 10.65 7.02
N LYS A 43 -17.66 9.37 7.13
CA LYS A 43 -18.48 8.92 8.26
C LYS A 43 -17.55 8.68 9.44
N GLU A 44 -17.91 9.17 10.60
CA GLU A 44 -17.18 8.87 11.84
C GLU A 44 -17.19 7.37 12.12
N LEU A 45 -16.09 6.86 12.67
CA LEU A 45 -16.02 5.49 13.16
C LEU A 45 -16.66 5.45 14.55
N GLU A 46 -17.73 4.68 14.66
CA GLU A 46 -18.39 4.43 15.93
C GLU A 46 -17.52 3.50 16.81
N GLU A 47 -17.56 3.69 18.12
CA GLU A 47 -16.75 2.87 19.03
C GLU A 47 -17.11 1.39 18.97
N ASP A 48 -18.37 1.05 18.74
CA ASP A 48 -18.83 -0.33 18.59
C ASP A 48 -18.21 -0.98 17.33
N ASP A 49 -18.13 -0.27 16.21
CA ASP A 49 -17.49 -0.76 14.99
C ASP A 49 -15.99 -1.00 15.19
N ILE A 50 -15.31 -0.09 15.92
CA ILE A 50 -13.89 -0.21 16.25
C ILE A 50 -13.64 -1.42 17.13
N ASN A 51 -14.43 -1.57 18.20
CA ASN A 51 -14.29 -2.67 19.14
C ASN A 51 -14.57 -4.02 18.47
N MET A 52 -15.59 -4.08 17.61
CA MET A 52 -15.92 -5.26 16.84
C MET A 52 -14.81 -5.64 15.84
N PHE A 53 -14.25 -4.65 15.12
CA PHE A 53 -13.11 -4.88 14.22
C PHE A 53 -11.91 -5.48 14.98
N LYS A 54 -11.52 -4.86 16.10
CA LYS A 54 -10.39 -5.34 16.94
C LYS A 54 -10.63 -6.75 17.48
N LEU A 55 -11.86 -7.02 17.94
CA LEU A 55 -12.24 -8.35 18.45
C LEU A 55 -12.10 -9.40 17.34
N LYS A 56 -12.74 -9.17 16.18
CA LYS A 56 -12.70 -10.11 15.05
C LYS A 56 -11.29 -10.31 14.51
N LEU A 57 -10.49 -9.24 14.44
CA LEU A 57 -9.08 -9.36 14.02
C LEU A 57 -8.29 -10.24 14.99
N LYS A 58 -8.49 -10.08 16.29
CA LYS A 58 -7.87 -10.94 17.31
C LYS A 58 -8.31 -12.40 17.18
N GLU A 59 -9.60 -12.63 16.97
CA GLU A 59 -10.18 -13.99 16.83
C GLU A 59 -9.76 -14.68 15.53
N SER A 60 -9.50 -13.91 14.46
CA SER A 60 -9.08 -14.46 13.18
C SER A 60 -7.68 -15.09 13.20
N GLY A 61 -6.83 -14.73 14.16
CA GLY A 61 -5.44 -15.13 14.22
C GLY A 61 -4.52 -14.42 13.20
N ILE A 62 -5.05 -13.52 12.36
CA ILE A 62 -4.26 -12.70 11.43
C ILE A 62 -3.42 -11.72 12.26
N GLN A 63 -2.13 -11.67 11.97
CA GLN A 63 -1.20 -10.81 12.69
C GLN A 63 -1.47 -9.33 12.38
N LYS A 64 -1.34 -8.45 13.37
CA LYS A 64 -1.61 -7.02 13.19
C LYS A 64 -0.72 -6.37 12.14
N ASP A 65 0.56 -6.77 12.10
CA ASP A 65 1.52 -6.32 11.10
C ASP A 65 1.30 -6.93 9.69
N SER A 66 0.26 -7.72 9.52
CA SER A 66 -0.23 -8.24 8.23
C SER A 66 -1.50 -7.53 7.74
N VAL A 67 -1.88 -6.44 8.42
CA VAL A 67 -3.05 -5.63 8.05
C VAL A 67 -2.63 -4.22 7.74
N ALA A 68 -3.04 -3.72 6.58
CA ALA A 68 -2.83 -2.34 6.18
C ALA A 68 -4.17 -1.63 5.89
N ALA A 69 -4.18 -0.33 6.04
CA ALA A 69 -5.17 0.54 5.42
C ALA A 69 -4.54 1.24 4.21
N HIS A 70 -5.37 1.55 3.21
CA HIS A 70 -4.96 2.36 2.08
C HIS A 70 -5.70 3.71 2.09
N MET A 71 -5.00 4.78 1.80
CA MET A 71 -5.61 6.10 1.67
C MET A 71 -6.54 6.15 0.44
N PRO A 72 -7.71 6.82 0.52
CA PRO A 72 -8.58 6.99 -0.64
C PRO A 72 -7.89 7.61 -1.86
N TYR A 73 -8.43 7.41 -3.06
CA TYR A 73 -7.81 7.83 -4.33
C TYR A 73 -7.85 9.34 -4.62
N LEU A 74 -8.82 10.08 -4.03
CA LEU A 74 -9.02 11.50 -4.35
C LEU A 74 -7.93 12.45 -3.83
N PRO A 75 -7.34 12.22 -2.64
CA PRO A 75 -6.31 13.11 -2.10
C PRO A 75 -5.05 13.15 -2.97
N ASN A 76 -4.49 14.35 -3.10
CA ASN A 76 -3.22 14.60 -3.77
C ASN A 76 -2.30 15.41 -2.85
N LEU A 77 -1.39 14.73 -2.16
CA LEU A 77 -0.49 15.33 -1.16
C LEU A 77 0.68 16.11 -1.78
N SER A 78 0.89 15.99 -3.08
CA SER A 78 1.97 16.64 -3.84
C SER A 78 1.48 17.75 -4.75
N GLY A 79 0.18 18.05 -4.70
CA GLY A 79 -0.44 19.06 -5.52
C GLY A 79 -0.12 20.49 -5.08
N PRO A 80 -0.45 21.50 -5.94
CA PRO A 80 -0.29 22.91 -5.59
C PRO A 80 -1.14 23.30 -4.38
N ASP A 81 -0.67 24.33 -3.65
CA ASP A 81 -1.46 24.93 -2.58
C ASP A 81 -2.83 25.37 -3.10
N GLY A 82 -3.84 25.18 -2.26
CA GLY A 82 -5.23 25.51 -2.57
C GLY A 82 -6.23 24.63 -1.80
N GLU A 83 -7.49 24.79 -2.11
CA GLU A 83 -8.59 24.10 -1.40
C GLU A 83 -8.45 22.56 -1.52
N LEU A 84 -8.12 22.07 -2.72
CA LEU A 84 -7.97 20.62 -2.95
C LEU A 84 -6.78 20.03 -2.19
N TYR A 85 -5.66 20.77 -2.11
CA TYR A 85 -4.51 20.37 -1.33
C TYR A 85 -4.86 20.32 0.17
N GLN A 86 -5.53 21.37 0.69
CA GLN A 86 -5.95 21.41 2.08
C GLN A 86 -6.88 20.23 2.42
N LYS A 87 -7.88 19.96 1.59
CA LYS A 87 -8.76 18.77 1.73
C LYS A 87 -7.95 17.46 1.73
N SER A 88 -6.92 17.38 0.90
CA SER A 88 -6.06 16.19 0.84
C SER A 88 -5.26 16.00 2.13
N VAL A 89 -4.69 17.07 2.67
CA VAL A 89 -3.96 17.05 3.95
C VAL A 89 -4.89 16.69 5.10
N ASP A 90 -6.09 17.26 5.14
CA ASP A 90 -7.06 16.96 6.21
C ASP A 90 -7.55 15.51 6.12
N SER A 91 -7.83 15.02 4.92
CA SER A 91 -8.12 13.60 4.69
C SER A 91 -7.00 12.70 5.20
N PHE A 92 -5.74 13.03 4.92
CA PHE A 92 -4.58 12.26 5.38
C PHE A 92 -4.46 12.25 6.91
N LYS A 93 -4.64 13.39 7.57
CA LYS A 93 -4.69 13.48 9.04
C LYS A 93 -5.74 12.55 9.63
N HIS A 94 -6.93 12.55 9.05
CA HIS A 94 -8.04 11.73 9.50
C HIS A 94 -7.77 10.24 9.27
N GLU A 95 -7.20 9.84 8.13
CA GLU A 95 -6.84 8.44 7.88
C GLU A 95 -5.83 7.90 8.90
N ILE A 96 -4.83 8.69 9.29
CA ILE A 96 -3.88 8.31 10.37
C ILE A 96 -4.62 8.10 11.69
N ILE A 97 -5.54 9.00 12.06
CA ILE A 97 -6.34 8.86 13.29
C ILE A 97 -7.22 7.60 13.22
N ARG A 98 -7.87 7.33 12.08
CA ARG A 98 -8.70 6.14 11.87
C ARG A 98 -7.89 4.87 12.01
N CYS A 99 -6.71 4.79 11.41
CA CYS A 99 -5.78 3.65 11.55
C CYS A 99 -5.40 3.44 13.02
N SER A 100 -5.00 4.49 13.73
CA SER A 100 -4.66 4.41 15.15
C SER A 100 -5.83 3.94 16.01
N ARG A 101 -7.06 4.45 15.78
CA ARG A 101 -8.27 3.99 16.48
C ARG A 101 -8.58 2.51 16.24
N LEU A 102 -8.40 2.04 15.00
CA LEU A 102 -8.60 0.63 14.62
C LEU A 102 -7.47 -0.29 15.09
N GLY A 103 -6.31 0.26 15.44
CA GLY A 103 -5.11 -0.51 15.77
C GLY A 103 -4.41 -1.10 14.54
N ILE A 104 -4.61 -0.46 13.36
CA ILE A 104 -3.91 -0.78 12.11
C ILE A 104 -2.57 -0.05 12.12
N GLU A 105 -1.49 -0.81 11.94
CA GLU A 105 -0.12 -0.28 12.05
C GLU A 105 0.37 0.38 10.76
N PHE A 106 -0.17 0.02 9.60
CA PHE A 106 0.28 0.49 8.29
C PHE A 106 -0.81 1.27 7.56
N LEU A 107 -0.46 2.47 7.09
CA LEU A 107 -1.27 3.27 6.18
C LEU A 107 -0.50 3.47 4.87
N VAL A 108 -0.95 2.83 3.80
CA VAL A 108 -0.40 3.01 2.45
C VAL A 108 -0.94 4.27 1.83
N ILE A 109 -0.07 5.05 1.19
CA ILE A 109 -0.46 6.26 0.47
C ILE A 109 0.19 6.32 -0.91
N HIS A 110 -0.58 6.73 -1.92
CA HIS A 110 -0.01 7.24 -3.16
C HIS A 110 0.67 8.58 -2.90
N LEU A 111 1.82 8.82 -3.54
CA LEU A 111 2.58 10.06 -3.34
C LEU A 111 1.94 11.28 -4.00
N GLY A 112 1.02 11.04 -4.95
CA GLY A 112 0.29 12.08 -5.65
C GLY A 112 1.01 12.57 -6.91
N SER A 113 0.53 13.71 -7.41
CA SER A 113 0.99 14.32 -8.66
C SER A 113 1.30 15.80 -8.44
N HIS A 114 2.46 16.24 -8.92
CA HIS A 114 2.91 17.64 -8.80
C HIS A 114 2.17 18.62 -9.74
N ARG A 115 1.24 18.14 -10.58
CA ARG A 115 0.37 18.99 -11.40
C ARG A 115 1.15 20.09 -12.16
N GLU A 116 2.25 19.73 -12.84
CA GLU A 116 3.10 20.60 -13.67
C GLU A 116 3.96 21.64 -12.90
N GLN A 117 3.94 21.63 -11.56
CA GLN A 117 4.83 22.51 -10.76
C GLN A 117 6.31 22.05 -10.77
N GLY A 118 6.57 20.84 -11.25
CA GLY A 118 7.88 20.19 -11.20
C GLY A 118 8.04 19.27 -9.98
N LYS A 119 8.88 18.25 -10.14
CA LYS A 119 9.11 17.19 -9.14
C LYS A 119 9.56 17.75 -7.79
N ASP A 120 10.52 18.66 -7.78
CA ASP A 120 11.06 19.20 -6.51
C ASP A 120 9.97 19.86 -5.65
N LYS A 121 9.12 20.69 -6.27
CA LYS A 121 7.97 21.29 -5.57
C LYS A 121 6.95 20.26 -5.11
N GLY A 122 6.71 19.22 -5.92
CA GLY A 122 5.83 18.13 -5.55
C GLY A 122 6.37 17.38 -4.31
N ILE A 123 7.67 17.11 -4.26
CA ILE A 123 8.32 16.48 -3.11
C ILE A 123 8.24 17.38 -1.88
N GLU A 124 8.49 18.69 -2.02
CA GLU A 124 8.35 19.65 -0.92
C GLU A 124 6.93 19.67 -0.35
N GLN A 125 5.91 19.67 -1.23
CA GLN A 125 4.51 19.61 -0.81
C GLN A 125 4.16 18.30 -0.09
N LEU A 126 4.64 17.16 -0.59
CA LEU A 126 4.45 15.88 0.07
C LEU A 126 5.06 15.86 1.47
N VAL A 127 6.31 16.31 1.60
CA VAL A 127 7.01 16.39 2.90
C VAL A 127 6.24 17.30 3.85
N LYS A 128 5.81 18.48 3.39
CA LYS A 128 4.96 19.40 4.16
C LYS A 128 3.66 18.74 4.62
N SER A 129 3.00 17.97 3.75
CA SER A 129 1.78 17.22 4.09
C SER A 129 2.04 16.20 5.20
N CYS A 130 3.17 15.49 5.10
CA CYS A 130 3.61 14.50 6.08
C CYS A 130 3.90 15.14 7.45
N GLU A 131 4.57 16.28 7.48
CA GLU A 131 4.87 17.03 8.69
C GLU A 131 3.57 17.54 9.36
N LEU A 132 2.68 18.14 8.59
CA LEU A 132 1.38 18.62 9.07
C LEU A 132 0.52 17.49 9.67
N ALA A 133 0.56 16.32 9.06
CA ALA A 133 -0.17 15.15 9.57
C ALA A 133 0.45 14.61 10.87
N LEU A 134 1.78 14.55 10.95
CA LEU A 134 2.50 14.10 12.13
C LEU A 134 2.29 15.06 13.32
N ASP A 135 2.35 16.36 13.09
CA ASP A 135 2.11 17.37 14.11
C ASP A 135 0.65 17.38 14.59
N TYR A 136 -0.30 17.20 13.66
CA TYR A 136 -1.70 17.02 14.02
C TYR A 136 -1.91 15.79 14.92
N TYR A 137 -1.33 14.65 14.57
CA TYR A 137 -1.41 13.44 15.38
C TYR A 137 -0.83 13.64 16.78
N ARG A 138 0.35 14.27 16.88
CA ARG A 138 1.00 14.57 18.16
C ARG A 138 0.16 15.50 19.03
N SER A 139 -0.46 16.50 18.43
CA SER A 139 -1.34 17.44 19.15
C SER A 139 -2.62 16.76 19.63
N TYR A 140 -3.17 15.83 18.84
CA TYR A 140 -4.41 15.12 19.14
C TYR A 140 -4.23 14.10 20.27
N TYR A 141 -3.21 13.25 20.17
CA TYR A 141 -2.99 12.16 21.13
C TYR A 141 -1.94 12.47 22.22
N LYS A 142 -1.16 13.52 22.09
CA LYS A 142 -0.03 13.87 22.98
C LYS A 142 0.96 12.70 23.17
N LYS A 143 1.12 11.86 22.16
CA LYS A 143 2.01 10.69 22.12
C LYS A 143 2.72 10.59 20.76
N LYS A 144 3.72 9.71 20.68
CA LYS A 144 4.34 9.33 19.41
C LYS A 144 3.32 8.60 18.51
N MET A 145 3.40 8.84 17.21
CA MET A 145 2.57 8.17 16.23
C MET A 145 2.82 6.65 16.25
N ASP A 146 1.74 5.87 16.32
CA ASP A 146 1.71 4.41 16.33
C ASP A 146 1.30 3.81 14.97
N VAL A 147 1.17 4.66 13.97
CA VAL A 147 0.93 4.29 12.58
C VAL A 147 2.19 4.57 11.78
N THR A 148 2.62 3.61 10.99
CA THR A 148 3.69 3.78 10.00
C THR A 148 3.04 4.07 8.66
N VAL A 149 3.38 5.22 8.07
CA VAL A 149 2.91 5.58 6.73
C VAL A 149 3.81 4.94 5.69
N LEU A 150 3.23 4.21 4.76
CA LEU A 150 3.94 3.52 3.69
C LEU A 150 3.78 4.28 2.38
N LEU A 151 4.91 4.75 1.86
CA LEU A 151 4.98 5.40 0.56
C LEU A 151 4.92 4.33 -0.51
N GLU A 152 3.94 4.39 -1.40
CA GLU A 152 3.81 3.46 -2.49
C GLU A 152 4.53 4.00 -3.74
N ASN A 153 5.32 3.15 -4.41
CA ASN A 153 5.88 3.50 -5.71
C ASN A 153 4.78 3.65 -6.76
N SER A 154 4.99 4.50 -7.75
CA SER A 154 4.01 4.78 -8.81
C SER A 154 4.39 4.14 -10.14
N ALA A 155 3.40 3.98 -11.02
CA ALA A 155 3.58 3.46 -12.38
C ALA A 155 4.19 4.49 -13.37
N SER A 156 4.81 5.57 -12.88
CA SER A 156 5.37 6.64 -13.72
C SER A 156 4.35 7.33 -14.63
N GLN A 157 3.10 7.45 -14.15
CA GLN A 157 2.07 8.23 -14.85
C GLN A 157 2.46 9.71 -14.87
N LYS A 158 1.93 10.47 -15.84
CA LYS A 158 2.26 11.90 -16.01
C LYS A 158 2.19 12.68 -14.69
N ASN A 159 3.28 13.31 -14.32
CA ASN A 159 3.43 14.18 -13.16
C ASN A 159 3.29 13.44 -11.79
N SER A 160 3.27 12.11 -11.75
CA SER A 160 3.28 11.35 -10.49
C SER A 160 4.66 11.41 -9.83
N LEU A 161 4.69 11.25 -8.50
CA LEU A 161 5.92 11.06 -7.72
C LEU A 161 6.11 9.59 -7.36
N GLY A 162 7.37 9.19 -7.10
CA GLY A 162 7.71 7.85 -6.67
C GLY A 162 7.88 6.84 -7.80
N ASP A 163 8.23 7.30 -8.99
CA ASP A 163 8.42 6.46 -10.18
C ASP A 163 9.80 5.79 -10.25
N SER A 164 10.74 6.21 -9.41
CA SER A 164 12.08 5.63 -9.35
C SER A 164 12.52 5.36 -7.91
N LEU A 165 13.42 4.40 -7.74
CA LEU A 165 13.97 4.06 -6.42
C LEU A 165 14.76 5.23 -5.83
N GLU A 166 15.45 5.97 -6.67
CA GLU A 166 16.21 7.16 -6.29
C GLU A 166 15.29 8.26 -5.74
N GLU A 167 14.13 8.48 -6.37
CA GLU A 167 13.14 9.46 -5.90
C GLU A 167 12.49 9.02 -4.58
N LEU A 168 12.13 7.74 -4.45
CA LEU A 168 11.63 7.18 -3.18
C LEU A 168 12.65 7.39 -2.05
N ARG A 169 13.94 7.16 -2.31
CA ARG A 169 15.00 7.38 -1.32
C ARG A 169 15.12 8.87 -0.97
N GLN A 170 15.10 9.76 -1.97
CA GLN A 170 15.14 11.21 -1.77
C GLN A 170 13.99 11.69 -0.88
N ILE A 171 12.79 11.17 -1.07
CA ILE A 171 11.61 11.49 -0.25
C ILE A 171 11.79 10.97 1.18
N LEU A 172 12.19 9.69 1.34
CA LEU A 172 12.40 9.10 2.66
C LEU A 172 13.47 9.84 3.48
N ASP A 173 14.53 10.34 2.84
CA ASP A 173 15.60 11.08 3.52
C ASP A 173 15.13 12.42 4.10
N LYS A 174 14.05 12.98 3.57
CA LYS A 174 13.43 14.22 4.06
C LYS A 174 12.41 13.97 5.17
N LEU A 175 11.98 12.72 5.39
CA LEU A 175 10.94 12.37 6.33
C LEU A 175 11.49 11.85 7.66
N ALA A 176 10.68 11.90 8.70
CA ALA A 176 11.05 11.42 10.05
C ALA A 176 11.28 9.89 10.03
N LYS A 177 12.51 9.47 10.27
CA LYS A 177 12.89 8.04 10.35
C LYS A 177 11.99 7.29 11.34
N LYS A 178 11.66 6.05 11.02
CA LYS A 178 10.78 5.13 11.79
C LYS A 178 9.28 5.46 11.78
N THR A 179 8.86 6.52 11.12
CA THR A 179 7.44 6.88 10.95
C THR A 179 6.96 6.54 9.54
N TYR A 180 7.92 6.43 8.62
CA TYR A 180 7.66 6.18 7.20
C TYR A 180 8.42 4.93 6.74
N GLY A 181 7.79 4.21 5.82
CA GLY A 181 8.34 3.04 5.13
C GLY A 181 7.88 3.01 3.68
N ILE A 182 8.08 1.87 3.03
CA ILE A 182 7.67 1.65 1.63
C ILE A 182 6.63 0.53 1.57
N CYS A 183 5.62 0.73 0.73
CA CYS A 183 4.84 -0.32 0.11
C CYS A 183 5.31 -0.47 -1.34
N LEU A 184 5.76 -1.65 -1.73
CA LEU A 184 6.19 -1.93 -3.09
C LEU A 184 5.03 -2.53 -3.88
N ASP A 185 4.54 -1.81 -4.89
CA ASP A 185 3.63 -2.38 -5.89
C ASP A 185 4.43 -2.92 -7.08
N THR A 186 4.23 -4.21 -7.38
CA THR A 186 4.96 -4.92 -8.44
C THR A 186 4.48 -4.51 -9.83
N CYS A 187 3.19 -4.24 -10.02
CA CYS A 187 2.65 -3.71 -11.27
C CYS A 187 3.21 -2.32 -11.55
N HIS A 188 3.23 -1.43 -10.55
CA HIS A 188 3.77 -0.09 -10.69
C HIS A 188 5.28 -0.10 -11.01
N ALA A 189 6.05 -0.95 -10.35
CA ALA A 189 7.47 -1.12 -10.65
C ALA A 189 7.68 -1.59 -12.10
N PHE A 190 6.91 -2.59 -12.54
CA PHE A 190 6.99 -3.10 -13.91
C PHE A 190 6.57 -2.05 -14.94
N ALA A 191 5.48 -1.33 -14.69
CA ALA A 191 5.01 -0.24 -15.54
C ALA A 191 6.01 0.93 -15.61
N SER A 192 6.82 1.15 -14.56
CA SER A 192 7.89 2.16 -14.54
C SER A 192 9.19 1.70 -15.21
N GLY A 193 9.25 0.44 -15.69
CA GLY A 193 10.38 -0.08 -16.44
C GLY A 193 11.33 -0.98 -15.66
N TYR A 194 10.99 -1.41 -14.45
CA TYR A 194 11.74 -2.44 -13.72
C TYR A 194 11.24 -3.82 -14.12
N ASP A 195 12.10 -4.60 -14.75
CA ASP A 195 11.75 -5.96 -15.18
C ASP A 195 11.63 -6.90 -13.97
N LEU A 196 10.45 -7.51 -13.83
CA LEU A 196 10.11 -8.48 -12.78
C LEU A 196 9.67 -9.82 -13.40
N SER A 197 9.88 -10.05 -14.70
CA SER A 197 9.31 -11.19 -15.41
C SER A 197 10.12 -12.48 -15.28
N THR A 198 11.40 -12.38 -14.90
CA THR A 198 12.29 -13.54 -14.77
C THR A 198 12.92 -13.60 -13.38
N GLU A 199 13.45 -14.78 -13.01
CA GLU A 199 14.19 -14.94 -11.75
C GLU A 199 15.41 -14.00 -11.68
N GLU A 200 16.13 -13.86 -12.78
CA GLU A 200 17.32 -13.02 -12.85
C GLU A 200 16.96 -11.54 -12.66
N SER A 201 16.01 -11.03 -13.45
CA SER A 201 15.60 -9.63 -13.40
C SER A 201 14.96 -9.26 -12.06
N CYS A 202 14.12 -10.13 -11.47
CA CYS A 202 13.59 -9.95 -10.13
C CYS A 202 14.69 -9.81 -9.07
N ASN A 203 15.68 -10.72 -9.08
CA ASN A 203 16.78 -10.66 -8.12
C ASN A 203 17.63 -9.39 -8.32
N GLN A 204 17.87 -8.97 -9.56
CA GLN A 204 18.57 -7.72 -9.87
C GLN A 204 17.79 -6.51 -9.33
N PHE A 205 16.47 -6.48 -9.51
CA PHE A 205 15.60 -5.42 -8.97
C PHE A 205 15.64 -5.38 -7.44
N ILE A 206 15.49 -6.53 -6.77
CA ILE A 206 15.51 -6.60 -5.30
C ILE A 206 16.86 -6.11 -4.75
N ASN A 207 17.97 -6.53 -5.37
CA ASN A 207 19.31 -6.05 -4.99
C ASN A 207 19.47 -4.54 -5.25
N LYS A 208 18.94 -4.02 -6.34
CA LYS A 208 18.92 -2.57 -6.64
C LYS A 208 18.10 -1.82 -5.61
N PHE A 209 16.91 -2.34 -5.25
CA PHE A 209 16.07 -1.76 -4.21
C PHE A 209 16.80 -1.70 -2.87
N ASP A 210 17.43 -2.81 -2.45
CA ASP A 210 18.21 -2.85 -1.21
C ASP A 210 19.34 -1.82 -1.20
N LYS A 211 20.09 -1.73 -2.29
CA LYS A 211 21.21 -0.78 -2.41
C LYS A 211 20.79 0.68 -2.36
N ILE A 212 19.66 1.05 -2.95
CA ILE A 212 19.22 2.45 -3.10
C ILE A 212 18.29 2.86 -1.96
N VAL A 213 17.28 2.04 -1.67
CA VAL A 213 16.21 2.36 -0.72
C VAL A 213 16.47 1.71 0.64
N GLY A 214 16.94 0.47 0.66
CA GLY A 214 17.11 -0.37 1.84
C GLY A 214 15.88 -1.26 2.10
N LEU A 215 16.09 -2.56 2.28
CA LEU A 215 14.99 -3.49 2.55
C LEU A 215 14.40 -3.33 3.95
N GLU A 216 15.11 -2.71 4.88
CA GLU A 216 14.62 -2.45 6.24
C GLU A 216 13.42 -1.50 6.30
N VAL A 217 13.22 -0.66 5.26
CA VAL A 217 12.06 0.23 5.15
C VAL A 217 10.90 -0.37 4.35
N LEU A 218 11.10 -1.50 3.67
CA LEU A 218 10.03 -2.21 2.96
C LEU A 218 9.17 -2.96 3.98
N LYS A 219 7.89 -2.60 4.09
CA LYS A 219 6.98 -3.13 5.12
C LYS A 219 5.79 -3.89 4.56
N PHE A 220 5.43 -3.62 3.32
CA PHE A 220 4.26 -4.19 2.68
C PHE A 220 4.50 -4.32 1.17
N ILE A 221 3.86 -5.28 0.52
CA ILE A 221 3.97 -5.48 -0.92
C ILE A 221 2.56 -5.58 -1.51
N HIS A 222 2.25 -4.78 -2.52
CA HIS A 222 1.15 -5.02 -3.42
C HIS A 222 1.62 -5.99 -4.51
N LEU A 223 1.13 -7.22 -4.44
CA LEU A 223 1.51 -8.31 -5.32
C LEU A 223 0.59 -8.35 -6.53
N ASN A 224 0.72 -7.37 -7.40
CA ASN A 224 -0.14 -7.16 -8.56
C ASN A 224 0.58 -7.51 -9.86
N ASP A 225 -0.06 -8.30 -10.73
CA ASP A 225 0.43 -8.49 -12.10
C ASP A 225 0.05 -7.28 -12.97
N SER A 226 0.76 -7.08 -14.07
CA SER A 226 0.53 -5.96 -14.98
C SER A 226 -0.22 -6.42 -16.23
N LYS A 227 -1.30 -5.75 -16.56
CA LYS A 227 -2.03 -5.99 -17.81
C LYS A 227 -1.22 -5.58 -19.05
N TYR A 228 -0.31 -4.62 -18.88
CA TYR A 228 0.47 -4.03 -19.98
C TYR A 228 1.95 -4.37 -19.86
N GLU A 229 2.67 -4.14 -20.96
CA GLU A 229 4.10 -4.42 -21.06
C GLU A 229 4.94 -3.52 -20.13
N ILE A 230 6.15 -3.96 -19.87
CA ILE A 230 7.16 -3.21 -19.12
C ILE A 230 7.31 -1.79 -19.68
N GLY A 231 7.43 -0.79 -18.80
CA GLY A 231 7.59 0.61 -19.19
C GLY A 231 6.36 1.22 -19.86
N SER A 232 5.19 0.64 -19.68
CA SER A 232 3.93 1.17 -20.25
C SER A 232 3.46 2.46 -19.61
N HIS A 233 3.88 2.76 -18.38
CA HIS A 233 3.40 3.87 -17.56
C HIS A 233 1.87 3.81 -17.29
N LEU A 234 1.30 2.60 -17.30
CA LEU A 234 -0.14 2.37 -17.08
C LEU A 234 -0.34 1.53 -15.83
N ASP A 235 -0.98 2.14 -14.85
CA ASP A 235 -1.47 1.46 -13.65
C ASP A 235 -2.74 0.67 -14.00
N ARG A 236 -2.56 -0.60 -14.34
CA ARG A 236 -3.65 -1.54 -14.65
C ARG A 236 -3.24 -2.93 -14.18
N HIS A 237 -3.82 -3.31 -13.06
CA HIS A 237 -3.59 -4.60 -12.44
C HIS A 237 -4.24 -5.74 -13.25
N GLU A 238 -3.65 -6.93 -13.11
CA GLU A 238 -4.18 -8.19 -13.57
C GLU A 238 -4.01 -9.23 -12.44
N LEU A 239 -4.75 -10.32 -12.50
CA LEU A 239 -4.59 -11.44 -11.57
C LEU A 239 -3.16 -11.97 -11.68
N VAL A 240 -2.55 -12.30 -10.54
CA VAL A 240 -1.19 -12.86 -10.50
C VAL A 240 -1.07 -14.06 -11.42
N GLY A 241 -0.10 -13.99 -12.32
CA GLY A 241 0.17 -15.01 -13.33
C GLY A 241 -0.64 -14.92 -14.62
N CYS A 242 -1.57 -13.95 -14.72
CA CYS A 242 -2.38 -13.72 -15.92
C CYS A 242 -1.91 -12.51 -16.73
N GLY A 243 -0.99 -11.71 -16.19
CA GLY A 243 -0.44 -10.51 -16.83
C GLY A 243 0.96 -10.71 -17.41
N LYS A 244 1.67 -9.62 -17.54
CA LYS A 244 2.96 -9.53 -18.25
C LYS A 244 4.19 -9.75 -17.37
N ILE A 245 4.05 -9.64 -16.04
CA ILE A 245 5.08 -10.08 -15.10
C ILE A 245 5.14 -11.61 -15.13
N GLY A 246 3.97 -12.28 -15.06
CA GLY A 246 3.85 -13.73 -15.24
C GLY A 246 4.34 -14.56 -14.04
N ILE A 247 4.11 -15.85 -14.13
CA ILE A 247 4.30 -16.82 -13.03
C ILE A 247 5.74 -16.88 -12.51
N ASP A 248 6.75 -16.81 -13.37
CA ASP A 248 8.15 -16.97 -12.98
C ASP A 248 8.62 -15.80 -12.12
N GLY A 249 8.19 -14.57 -12.45
CA GLY A 249 8.43 -13.40 -11.65
C GLY A 249 7.84 -13.54 -10.23
N PHE A 250 6.56 -13.86 -10.14
CA PHE A 250 5.89 -14.02 -8.84
C PHE A 250 6.44 -15.19 -8.02
N LYS A 251 6.78 -16.31 -8.67
CA LYS A 251 7.44 -17.42 -8.00
C LYS A 251 8.77 -16.97 -7.37
N THR A 252 9.52 -16.13 -8.05
CA THR A 252 10.76 -15.56 -7.52
C THR A 252 10.49 -14.63 -6.34
N ILE A 253 9.56 -13.70 -6.47
CA ILE A 253 9.21 -12.72 -5.42
C ILE A 253 8.79 -13.44 -4.13
N VAL A 254 7.81 -14.35 -4.20
CA VAL A 254 7.29 -15.03 -3.01
C VAL A 254 8.28 -15.95 -2.32
N ASN A 255 9.30 -16.47 -3.04
CA ASN A 255 10.34 -17.33 -2.48
C ASN A 255 11.66 -16.60 -2.15
N ASN A 256 11.77 -15.32 -2.46
CA ASN A 256 12.97 -14.56 -2.16
C ASN A 256 13.16 -14.42 -0.64
N LYS A 257 14.31 -14.82 -0.14
CA LYS A 257 14.60 -14.88 1.31
C LYS A 257 14.59 -13.52 2.00
N ALA A 258 14.83 -12.44 1.26
CA ALA A 258 14.91 -11.10 1.81
C ALA A 258 13.52 -10.43 1.94
N ILE A 259 12.59 -10.75 1.06
CA ILE A 259 11.27 -10.08 0.99
C ILE A 259 10.07 -11.03 1.11
N GLY A 260 10.26 -12.34 0.94
CA GLY A 260 9.15 -13.31 0.90
C GLY A 260 8.38 -13.47 2.22
N ASP A 261 8.89 -12.94 3.33
CA ASP A 261 8.20 -12.92 4.63
C ASP A 261 7.51 -11.57 4.92
N ILE A 262 7.63 -10.58 4.02
CA ILE A 262 6.88 -9.32 4.10
C ILE A 262 5.41 -9.60 3.76
N PRO A 263 4.42 -8.98 4.44
CA PRO A 263 3.01 -9.13 4.09
C PRO A 263 2.74 -8.65 2.66
N MET A 264 1.97 -9.45 1.92
CA MET A 264 1.63 -9.20 0.53
C MET A 264 0.12 -9.18 0.34
N VAL A 265 -0.40 -8.26 -0.45
CA VAL A 265 -1.82 -8.25 -0.84
C VAL A 265 -1.97 -8.02 -2.35
N MET A 266 -2.98 -8.65 -2.90
CA MET A 266 -3.40 -8.46 -4.28
C MET A 266 -4.56 -7.46 -4.35
N GLU A 267 -4.65 -6.68 -5.42
CA GLU A 267 -5.68 -5.65 -5.61
C GLU A 267 -6.39 -5.83 -6.96
N PRO A 268 -7.18 -6.90 -7.11
CA PRO A 268 -7.88 -7.16 -8.36
C PRO A 268 -8.99 -6.13 -8.61
N HIS A 269 -9.30 -5.84 -9.86
CA HIS A 269 -10.33 -4.87 -10.27
C HIS A 269 -11.72 -5.38 -9.98
N VAL A 270 -12.25 -6.24 -9.57
CA VAL A 270 -13.57 -6.85 -9.34
C VAL A 270 -13.48 -8.34 -9.63
N ALA A 271 -13.00 -9.09 -8.70
CA ALA A 271 -13.11 -10.52 -8.75
C ALA A 271 -14.27 -11.00 -7.85
N SER A 272 -14.82 -12.14 -8.14
CA SER A 272 -15.70 -12.83 -7.21
C SER A 272 -14.86 -13.48 -6.10
N VAL A 273 -15.47 -13.76 -4.96
CA VAL A 273 -14.80 -14.50 -3.86
C VAL A 273 -14.19 -15.82 -4.38
N GLU A 274 -14.83 -16.47 -5.35
CA GLU A 274 -14.33 -17.71 -5.95
C GLU A 274 -13.05 -17.47 -6.77
N GLU A 275 -12.99 -16.40 -7.56
CA GLU A 275 -11.80 -16.04 -8.34
C GLU A 275 -10.64 -15.62 -7.43
N ASP A 276 -10.92 -14.81 -6.41
CA ASP A 276 -9.94 -14.41 -5.39
C ASP A 276 -9.37 -15.65 -4.67
N THR A 277 -10.25 -16.58 -4.26
CA THR A 277 -9.81 -17.82 -3.59
C THR A 277 -8.93 -18.68 -4.51
N LYS A 278 -9.27 -18.81 -5.80
CA LYS A 278 -8.47 -19.54 -6.79
C LYS A 278 -7.10 -18.87 -7.01
N ASN A 279 -7.08 -17.55 -7.14
CA ASN A 279 -5.83 -16.81 -7.34
C ASN A 279 -4.94 -16.87 -6.08
N LEU A 280 -5.54 -16.77 -4.88
CA LEU A 280 -4.81 -16.95 -3.63
C LEU A 280 -4.17 -18.35 -3.54
N GLN A 281 -4.94 -19.39 -3.85
CA GLN A 281 -4.44 -20.76 -3.86
C GLN A 281 -3.31 -20.97 -4.87
N MET A 282 -3.43 -20.35 -6.04
CA MET A 282 -2.35 -20.37 -7.04
C MET A 282 -1.07 -19.74 -6.50
N VAL A 283 -1.15 -18.56 -5.85
CA VAL A 283 0.02 -17.92 -5.23
C VAL A 283 0.59 -18.76 -4.09
N HIS A 284 -0.25 -19.38 -3.26
CA HIS A 284 0.22 -20.34 -2.25
C HIS A 284 1.02 -21.50 -2.85
N ASN A 285 0.59 -22.02 -3.99
CA ASN A 285 1.28 -23.12 -4.68
C ASN A 285 2.64 -22.70 -5.30
N LEU A 286 2.88 -21.40 -5.48
CA LEU A 286 4.19 -20.88 -5.91
C LEU A 286 5.21 -20.88 -4.75
N ARG A 287 4.75 -20.77 -3.50
CA ARG A 287 5.62 -20.75 -2.31
C ARG A 287 6.15 -22.16 -2.03
N LYS A 288 7.47 -22.28 -1.80
CA LYS A 288 8.17 -23.53 -1.49
C LYS A 288 8.35 -23.73 0.02
#